data_a780534d3160552f39764c167ed3cff1
#
_entry.id   a780534d3160552f39764c167ed3cff1
#
_cell.length_a   1.000
_cell.length_b   1.000
_cell.length_c   1.000
_cell.angle_alpha   90.00
_cell.angle_beta   90.00
_cell.angle_gamma   90.00
#
_symmetry.space_group_name_H-M   'P 1'
#
loop_
_entity.id
_entity.type
_entity.pdbx_description
1 polymer ?
#
loop_
_entity_poly.entity_id
_entity_poly.type
_entity_poly.pdbx_seq_one_letter_code
_entity_poly.pdbx_strand_id
1 'polypeptide(L)'
;FFVSPFFKIVPGDLEAVLEEVEDGGALLVSAEFIPDTLYSYVGVSGMKRIQNGRDYLRGFEDKGYPFRATHRYFELKESFDGEILGYVDTIKNPNFIRINYGEGVIYLHSNPMAFTNFFLLDSVHGDYYQRALSFLPPATNVVWDEYLKSGAEGQQTLFRVIFRYPALKWAYILLILGAILYVLFRTKREQRPIPEIRPLENRTLEFVSVVSSLYYKQRDHVAIANKRINSFLEEVRYYYKLRTEELDSSFIDL
;
A
#
# COMPACT_ATOMS: atom_id res chain seq x y z
N PHE A 1 31.25 3.59 2.12
CA PHE A 1 31.16 2.29 1.48
C PHE A 1 29.94 2.30 0.56
N PHE A 2 30.20 2.21 -0.74
CA PHE A 2 29.16 2.29 -1.77
C PHE A 2 29.21 1.06 -2.68
N VAL A 3 28.13 0.31 -2.79
CA VAL A 3 27.99 -0.85 -3.69
C VAL A 3 26.66 -0.76 -4.43
N SER A 4 26.73 -0.49 -5.73
CA SER A 4 25.54 -0.41 -6.59
C SER A 4 25.94 -0.52 -8.07
N PRO A 5 25.09 -0.97 -8.98
CA PRO A 5 25.38 -0.94 -10.41
C PRO A 5 25.71 0.47 -10.93
N PHE A 6 25.11 1.50 -10.36
CA PHE A 6 25.30 2.89 -10.78
C PHE A 6 25.70 3.75 -9.58
N PHE A 7 26.89 4.33 -9.64
CA PHE A 7 27.32 5.38 -8.71
C PHE A 7 26.89 6.74 -9.26
N LYS A 8 25.75 7.24 -8.77
CA LYS A 8 25.21 8.54 -9.15
C LYS A 8 25.41 9.52 -8.01
N ILE A 9 26.35 10.41 -8.17
CA ILE A 9 26.65 11.46 -7.19
C ILE A 9 26.60 12.84 -7.89
N VAL A 10 26.04 13.81 -7.19
CA VAL A 10 26.07 15.20 -7.65
C VAL A 10 27.47 15.78 -7.38
N PRO A 11 28.00 16.69 -8.23
CA PRO A 11 29.34 17.22 -8.05
C PRO A 11 29.64 17.79 -6.66
N GLY A 12 28.71 18.53 -6.06
CA GLY A 12 28.89 19.07 -4.71
C GLY A 12 28.97 18.01 -3.60
N ASP A 13 28.18 16.92 -3.73
CA ASP A 13 28.26 15.79 -2.79
C ASP A 13 29.55 15.00 -2.99
N LEU A 14 30.05 14.90 -4.23
CA LEU A 14 31.33 14.26 -4.51
C LEU A 14 32.49 15.02 -3.87
N GLU A 15 32.51 16.33 -3.98
CA GLU A 15 33.53 17.19 -3.37
C GLU A 15 33.55 17.01 -1.85
N ALA A 16 32.38 16.99 -1.19
CA ALA A 16 32.29 16.76 0.25
C ALA A 16 32.81 15.39 0.67
N VAL A 17 32.52 14.34 -0.12
CA VAL A 17 33.05 12.98 0.15
C VAL A 17 34.55 12.92 -0.07
N LEU A 18 35.08 13.60 -1.10
CA LEU A 18 36.51 13.64 -1.37
C LEU A 18 37.29 14.43 -0.31
N GLU A 19 36.71 15.50 0.23
CA GLU A 19 37.27 16.26 1.36
C GLU A 19 37.41 15.38 2.60
N GLU A 20 36.42 14.57 2.93
CA GLU A 20 36.49 13.61 4.04
C GLU A 20 37.58 12.54 3.80
N VAL A 21 37.75 12.13 2.54
CA VAL A 21 38.84 11.19 2.20
C VAL A 21 40.19 11.88 2.31
N GLU A 22 40.33 13.12 1.87
CA GLU A 22 41.58 13.89 1.97
C GLU A 22 42.06 14.05 3.41
N ASP A 23 41.10 14.16 4.35
CA ASP A 23 41.36 14.24 5.80
C ASP A 23 41.68 12.88 6.45
N GLY A 24 41.91 11.82 5.68
CA GLY A 24 42.31 10.50 6.15
C GLY A 24 41.23 9.43 6.12
N GLY A 25 40.08 9.73 5.53
CA GLY A 25 39.02 8.75 5.35
C GLY A 25 39.32 7.69 4.29
N ALA A 26 38.50 6.64 4.24
CA ALA A 26 38.58 5.62 3.20
C ALA A 26 37.28 5.49 2.45
N LEU A 27 37.30 5.62 1.14
CA LEU A 27 36.14 5.49 0.25
C LEU A 27 36.24 4.20 -0.57
N LEU A 28 35.29 3.27 -0.41
CA LEU A 28 35.13 2.16 -1.34
C LEU A 28 33.91 2.38 -2.22
N VAL A 29 34.15 2.44 -3.53
CA VAL A 29 33.09 2.47 -4.55
C VAL A 29 33.17 1.22 -5.40
N SER A 30 32.16 0.38 -5.34
CA SER A 30 31.98 -0.74 -6.24
C SER A 30 30.76 -0.50 -7.13
N ALA A 31 31.01 -0.22 -8.42
CA ALA A 31 29.96 0.10 -9.39
C ALA A 31 30.34 -0.31 -10.82
N GLU A 32 29.33 -0.64 -11.64
CA GLU A 32 29.51 -0.86 -13.09
C GLU A 32 29.61 0.45 -13.87
N PHE A 33 29.00 1.51 -13.33
CA PHE A 33 29.01 2.84 -13.93
C PHE A 33 29.40 3.86 -12.87
N ILE A 34 30.56 4.46 -13.07
CA ILE A 34 31.13 5.53 -12.25
C ILE A 34 31.18 6.78 -13.12
N PRO A 35 30.77 7.94 -12.62
CA PRO A 35 30.79 9.18 -13.40
C PRO A 35 32.20 9.64 -13.73
N ASP A 36 32.38 10.24 -14.90
CA ASP A 36 33.66 10.73 -15.39
C ASP A 36 34.29 11.80 -14.47
N THR A 37 33.45 12.50 -13.71
CA THR A 37 33.90 13.45 -12.69
C THR A 37 34.83 12.82 -11.67
N LEU A 38 34.52 11.59 -11.18
CA LEU A 38 35.40 10.89 -10.24
C LEU A 38 36.71 10.44 -10.91
N TYR A 39 36.67 10.03 -12.18
CA TYR A 39 37.86 9.58 -12.91
C TYR A 39 38.91 10.68 -13.07
N SER A 40 38.49 11.94 -13.14
CA SER A 40 39.42 13.07 -13.25
C SER A 40 40.33 13.22 -12.01
N TYR A 41 39.85 12.83 -10.83
CA TYR A 41 40.59 12.90 -9.57
C TYR A 41 41.53 11.69 -9.35
N VAL A 42 41.24 10.54 -9.98
CA VAL A 42 41.88 9.27 -9.64
C VAL A 42 42.78 8.69 -10.74
N GLY A 43 43.08 9.45 -11.79
CA GLY A 43 43.98 8.98 -12.85
C GLY A 43 43.43 7.84 -13.71
N VAL A 44 42.14 7.68 -13.78
CA VAL A 44 41.43 6.69 -14.60
C VAL A 44 40.92 7.37 -15.86
N SER A 45 40.97 6.71 -17.01
CA SER A 45 40.41 7.21 -18.27
C SER A 45 38.93 6.86 -18.41
N GLY A 46 38.52 5.76 -17.82
CA GLY A 46 37.17 5.25 -17.91
C GLY A 46 37.06 3.76 -17.61
N MET A 47 35.92 3.18 -17.93
CA MET A 47 35.70 1.74 -17.80
C MET A 47 35.31 1.12 -19.15
N LYS A 48 35.92 -0.01 -19.47
CA LYS A 48 35.60 -0.82 -20.65
C LYS A 48 34.92 -2.13 -20.26
N ARG A 49 34.07 -2.62 -21.15
CA ARG A 49 33.40 -3.92 -21.01
C ARG A 49 34.21 -5.00 -21.73
N ILE A 50 34.35 -6.15 -21.10
CA ILE A 50 34.92 -7.34 -21.72
C ILE A 50 33.90 -7.97 -22.65
N GLN A 51 34.27 -8.12 -23.93
CA GLN A 51 33.32 -8.62 -24.96
C GLN A 51 33.32 -10.12 -25.12
N ASN A 52 34.39 -10.85 -24.77
CA ASN A 52 34.59 -12.29 -25.05
C ASN A 52 35.36 -13.04 -23.97
N GLY A 53 35.18 -12.76 -22.71
CA GLY A 53 35.91 -13.44 -21.63
C GLY A 53 35.12 -14.59 -20.99
N ARG A 54 35.77 -15.70 -20.64
CA ARG A 54 35.30 -16.55 -19.58
C ARG A 54 35.48 -15.79 -18.28
N ASP A 55 34.39 -15.55 -17.65
CA ASP A 55 34.18 -14.61 -16.57
C ASP A 55 34.87 -15.11 -15.28
N TYR A 56 36.10 -14.68 -15.04
CA TYR A 56 36.81 -14.92 -13.79
C TYR A 56 37.23 -13.58 -13.19
N LEU A 57 36.86 -13.36 -11.94
CA LEU A 57 37.53 -12.38 -11.12
C LEU A 57 38.86 -13.00 -10.71
N ARG A 58 39.97 -12.38 -11.03
CA ARG A 58 41.30 -12.73 -10.50
C ARG A 58 41.65 -11.68 -9.47
N GLY A 59 41.55 -12.09 -8.24
CA GLY A 59 42.06 -11.29 -7.14
C GLY A 59 43.26 -12.01 -6.55
N PHE A 60 44.10 -11.29 -5.88
CA PHE A 60 45.01 -11.76 -4.85
C PHE A 60 45.73 -13.11 -5.16
N GLU A 61 46.96 -13.06 -5.49
CA GLU A 61 47.82 -14.25 -5.74
C GLU A 61 47.40 -15.09 -6.98
N ASP A 62 46.84 -14.44 -7.99
CA ASP A 62 46.42 -15.06 -9.26
C ASP A 62 45.34 -16.14 -9.14
N LYS A 63 44.66 -16.22 -7.98
CA LYS A 63 43.52 -17.11 -7.77
C LYS A 63 42.30 -16.65 -8.59
N GLY A 64 41.76 -17.55 -9.39
CA GLY A 64 40.55 -17.27 -10.19
C GLY A 64 39.28 -17.63 -9.46
N TYR A 65 38.32 -16.73 -9.46
CA TYR A 65 36.97 -16.92 -8.92
C TYR A 65 36.00 -16.93 -10.07
N PRO A 66 35.37 -18.08 -10.42
CA PRO A 66 34.43 -18.15 -11.51
C PRO A 66 33.18 -17.32 -11.22
N PHE A 67 32.85 -16.40 -12.12
CA PHE A 67 31.74 -15.51 -11.89
C PHE A 67 31.08 -15.13 -13.22
N ARG A 68 29.80 -15.44 -13.38
CA ARG A 68 29.01 -15.14 -14.57
C ARG A 68 28.29 -13.80 -14.40
N ALA A 69 28.96 -12.72 -14.76
CA ALA A 69 28.38 -11.40 -14.83
C ALA A 69 29.00 -10.58 -15.97
N THR A 70 28.43 -9.44 -16.25
CA THR A 70 29.06 -8.47 -17.13
C THR A 70 30.30 -7.91 -16.44
N HIS A 71 31.46 -8.23 -16.94
CA HIS A 71 32.71 -7.71 -16.37
C HIS A 71 33.13 -6.42 -17.04
N ARG A 72 33.50 -5.47 -16.22
CA ARG A 72 34.14 -4.21 -16.62
C ARG A 72 35.51 -4.14 -15.99
N TYR A 73 36.39 -3.37 -16.62
CA TYR A 73 37.72 -3.07 -16.11
C TYR A 73 38.05 -1.60 -16.28
N PHE A 74 38.97 -1.10 -15.48
CA PHE A 74 39.44 0.27 -15.53
C PHE A 74 40.47 0.46 -16.62
N GLU A 75 40.34 1.51 -17.40
CA GLU A 75 41.34 2.00 -18.33
C GLU A 75 42.18 3.06 -17.62
N LEU A 76 43.39 2.68 -17.25
CA LEU A 76 44.30 3.54 -16.49
C LEU A 76 45.02 4.51 -17.40
N LYS A 77 45.27 5.75 -16.95
CA LYS A 77 46.11 6.72 -17.63
C LYS A 77 47.56 6.41 -17.36
N GLU A 78 48.49 6.92 -18.18
CA GLU A 78 49.94 6.84 -17.90
C GLU A 78 50.34 7.53 -16.58
N SER A 79 49.55 8.51 -16.17
CA SER A 79 49.71 9.24 -14.91
C SER A 79 49.06 8.55 -13.70
N PHE A 80 48.59 7.31 -13.83
CA PHE A 80 47.98 6.58 -12.72
C PHE A 80 49.03 6.25 -11.65
N ASP A 81 48.85 6.84 -10.48
CA ASP A 81 49.71 6.62 -9.31
C ASP A 81 48.94 5.86 -8.22
N GLY A 82 48.57 4.63 -8.54
CA GLY A 82 47.78 3.78 -7.64
C GLY A 82 48.27 2.32 -7.71
N GLU A 83 47.70 1.51 -6.84
CA GLU A 83 47.97 0.07 -6.77
C GLU A 83 46.83 -0.73 -7.40
N ILE A 84 47.15 -1.73 -8.21
CA ILE A 84 46.15 -2.65 -8.76
C ILE A 84 46.06 -3.83 -7.80
N LEU A 85 44.91 -3.98 -7.14
CA LEU A 85 44.62 -5.02 -6.16
C LEU A 85 44.00 -6.26 -6.79
N GLY A 86 43.27 -6.11 -7.88
CA GLY A 86 42.60 -7.22 -8.54
C GLY A 86 42.45 -7.02 -10.04
N TYR A 87 42.25 -8.12 -10.72
CA TYR A 87 42.11 -8.16 -12.18
C TYR A 87 40.84 -8.92 -12.57
N VAL A 88 40.36 -8.65 -13.75
CA VAL A 88 39.35 -9.46 -14.40
C VAL A 88 39.96 -10.08 -15.65
N ASP A 89 39.63 -11.36 -15.92
CA ASP A 89 40.11 -12.12 -17.06
C ASP A 89 41.61 -12.50 -17.03
N THR A 90 41.99 -13.37 -17.95
CA THR A 90 43.38 -13.89 -18.11
C THR A 90 44.36 -12.83 -18.61
N ILE A 91 43.87 -11.76 -19.23
CA ILE A 91 44.70 -10.67 -19.79
C ILE A 91 45.13 -9.67 -18.69
N LYS A 92 44.70 -9.88 -17.44
CA LYS A 92 45.02 -9.00 -16.30
C LYS A 92 44.50 -7.56 -16.46
N ASN A 93 43.25 -7.42 -16.88
CA ASN A 93 42.57 -6.13 -16.91
C ASN A 93 42.17 -5.69 -15.48
N PRO A 94 42.60 -4.49 -15.02
CA PRO A 94 42.38 -4.06 -13.65
C PRO A 94 40.90 -3.84 -13.34
N ASN A 95 40.39 -4.50 -12.31
CA ASN A 95 39.03 -4.37 -11.84
C ASN A 95 38.88 -3.88 -10.42
N PHE A 96 39.97 -3.94 -9.66
CA PHE A 96 40.04 -3.42 -8.30
C PHE A 96 41.35 -2.64 -8.14
N ILE A 97 41.21 -1.36 -7.83
CA ILE A 97 42.34 -0.43 -7.73
C ILE A 97 42.27 0.36 -6.43
N ARG A 98 43.46 0.71 -5.90
CA ARG A 98 43.63 1.56 -4.73
C ARG A 98 44.39 2.81 -5.15
N ILE A 99 43.91 3.96 -4.73
CA ILE A 99 44.50 5.25 -5.02
C ILE A 99 44.68 6.01 -3.70
N ASN A 100 45.86 6.53 -3.45
CA ASN A 100 46.07 7.44 -2.33
C ASN A 100 45.50 8.82 -2.70
N TYR A 101 44.73 9.44 -1.82
CA TYR A 101 44.14 10.74 -2.03
C TYR A 101 44.25 11.56 -0.74
N GLY A 102 45.10 12.59 -0.74
CA GLY A 102 45.48 13.28 0.49
C GLY A 102 46.08 12.35 1.53
N GLU A 103 45.55 12.38 2.75
CA GLU A 103 45.95 11.44 3.82
C GLU A 103 45.11 10.15 3.80
N GLY A 104 44.07 10.07 2.95
CA GLY A 104 43.16 8.93 2.85
C GLY A 104 43.36 8.08 1.60
N VAL A 105 42.39 7.22 1.34
CA VAL A 105 42.49 6.20 0.29
C VAL A 105 41.16 6.00 -0.41
N ILE A 106 41.20 5.94 -1.74
CA ILE A 106 40.03 5.59 -2.57
C ILE A 106 40.21 4.19 -3.15
N TYR A 107 39.23 3.34 -2.97
CA TYR A 107 39.14 2.04 -3.58
C TYR A 107 38.06 2.02 -4.64
N LEU A 108 38.38 1.68 -5.86
CA LEU A 108 37.44 1.52 -6.94
C LEU A 108 37.40 0.07 -7.40
N HIS A 109 36.18 -0.47 -7.44
CA HIS A 109 35.92 -1.84 -7.88
C HIS A 109 34.84 -1.85 -8.97
N SER A 110 35.10 -2.53 -10.09
CA SER A 110 34.25 -2.45 -11.27
C SER A 110 33.09 -3.44 -11.30
N ASN A 111 33.03 -4.38 -10.36
CA ASN A 111 32.03 -5.46 -10.35
C ASN A 111 31.25 -5.51 -9.04
N PRO A 112 30.20 -4.69 -8.87
CA PRO A 112 29.46 -4.59 -7.61
C PRO A 112 28.77 -5.90 -7.21
N MET A 113 28.50 -6.78 -8.17
CA MET A 113 27.91 -8.10 -7.89
C MET A 113 28.82 -8.98 -7.01
N ALA A 114 30.13 -8.74 -6.99
CA ALA A 114 31.06 -9.45 -6.12
C ALA A 114 30.80 -9.20 -4.61
N PHE A 115 30.10 -8.10 -4.28
CA PHE A 115 29.75 -7.73 -2.91
C PHE A 115 28.27 -8.01 -2.57
N THR A 116 27.60 -8.83 -3.38
CA THR A 116 26.20 -9.19 -3.13
C THR A 116 26.08 -10.56 -2.46
N ASN A 117 24.95 -10.78 -1.78
CA ASN A 117 24.62 -12.08 -1.21
C ASN A 117 24.57 -13.20 -2.26
N PHE A 118 24.19 -12.87 -3.51
CA PHE A 118 24.19 -13.83 -4.61
C PHE A 118 25.58 -14.42 -4.87
N PHE A 119 26.62 -13.57 -4.85
CA PHE A 119 28.00 -14.02 -5.02
C PHE A 119 28.46 -14.87 -3.82
N LEU A 120 28.05 -14.49 -2.61
CA LEU A 120 28.43 -15.16 -1.36
C LEU A 120 27.78 -16.54 -1.16
N LEU A 121 26.76 -16.90 -1.95
CA LEU A 121 26.13 -18.23 -1.87
C LEU A 121 27.08 -19.37 -2.29
N ASP A 122 28.09 -19.05 -3.07
CA ASP A 122 29.16 -20.02 -3.41
C ASP A 122 30.29 -19.90 -2.40
N SER A 123 30.66 -21.03 -1.77
CA SER A 123 31.68 -21.10 -0.73
C SER A 123 33.05 -20.61 -1.18
N VAL A 124 33.36 -20.69 -2.47
CA VAL A 124 34.63 -20.23 -3.05
C VAL A 124 34.71 -18.70 -3.07
N HIS A 125 33.58 -18.04 -3.22
CA HIS A 125 33.50 -16.59 -3.37
C HIS A 125 33.65 -15.85 -2.03
N GLY A 126 33.36 -16.49 -0.91
CA GLY A 126 33.56 -15.91 0.42
C GLY A 126 35.00 -15.49 0.68
N ASP A 127 35.95 -16.23 0.14
CA ASP A 127 37.38 -15.88 0.21
C ASP A 127 37.71 -14.59 -0.56
N TYR A 128 37.13 -14.41 -1.75
CA TYR A 128 37.29 -13.15 -2.49
C TYR A 128 36.77 -11.95 -1.71
N TYR A 129 35.56 -12.05 -1.19
CA TYR A 129 34.94 -10.99 -0.41
C TYR A 129 35.74 -10.62 0.83
N GLN A 130 36.16 -11.61 1.58
CA GLN A 130 37.00 -11.41 2.78
C GLN A 130 38.33 -10.72 2.45
N ARG A 131 38.99 -11.16 1.40
CA ARG A 131 40.27 -10.58 0.96
C ARG A 131 40.08 -9.16 0.43
N ALA A 132 39.03 -8.92 -0.38
CA ALA A 132 38.74 -7.58 -0.89
C ALA A 132 38.50 -6.57 0.24
N LEU A 133 37.81 -6.97 1.29
CA LEU A 133 37.58 -6.12 2.46
C LEU A 133 38.84 -5.98 3.36
N SER A 134 39.77 -6.95 3.34
CA SER A 134 40.98 -6.88 4.15
C SER A 134 41.96 -5.78 3.72
N PHE A 135 41.80 -5.22 2.51
CA PHE A 135 42.60 -4.06 2.06
C PHE A 135 42.12 -2.74 2.67
N LEU A 136 40.89 -2.71 3.18
CA LEU A 136 40.39 -1.52 3.83
C LEU A 136 41.07 -1.29 5.17
N PRO A 137 41.40 -0.05 5.52
CA PRO A 137 42.00 0.23 6.82
C PRO A 137 41.02 -0.10 7.94
N PRO A 138 41.50 -0.44 9.15
CA PRO A 138 40.63 -0.63 10.29
C PRO A 138 39.90 0.68 10.60
N ALA A 139 38.58 0.64 10.51
CA ALA A 139 37.74 1.81 10.73
C ALA A 139 36.92 1.66 12.00
N THR A 140 36.81 2.77 12.76
CA THR A 140 35.95 2.85 13.93
C THR A 140 34.49 2.99 13.54
N ASN A 141 34.24 3.71 12.45
CA ASN A 141 32.91 3.94 11.90
C ASN A 141 32.86 3.53 10.43
N VAL A 142 31.85 2.77 10.06
CA VAL A 142 31.59 2.38 8.68
C VAL A 142 30.23 2.94 8.27
N VAL A 143 30.20 3.80 7.27
CA VAL A 143 28.99 4.32 6.68
C VAL A 143 28.67 3.54 5.41
N TRP A 144 27.54 2.86 5.40
CA TRP A 144 27.00 2.19 4.23
C TRP A 144 25.99 3.13 3.55
N ASP A 145 26.36 3.64 2.39
CA ASP A 145 25.50 4.59 1.69
C ASP A 145 24.41 3.88 0.89
N GLU A 146 23.15 4.21 1.19
CA GLU A 146 21.97 3.79 0.47
C GLU A 146 21.36 4.94 -0.35
N TYR A 147 21.73 6.19 -0.07
CA TYR A 147 21.11 7.37 -0.66
C TYR A 147 21.45 7.53 -2.13
N LEU A 148 22.71 7.28 -2.50
CA LEU A 148 23.21 7.41 -3.87
C LEU A 148 22.91 6.19 -4.76
N LYS A 149 22.29 5.14 -4.24
CA LYS A 149 21.92 3.96 -5.04
C LYS A 149 20.78 4.28 -5.99
N SER A 150 21.02 4.06 -7.30
CA SER A 150 19.93 4.10 -8.28
C SER A 150 18.94 2.95 -7.98
N GLY A 151 17.76 3.29 -7.52
CA GLY A 151 16.77 2.30 -7.07
C GLY A 151 16.67 2.19 -5.56
N ALA A 152 17.59 2.80 -4.80
CA ALA A 152 17.36 3.20 -3.42
C ALA A 152 16.43 4.43 -3.31
N GLU A 153 15.60 4.68 -4.31
CA GLU A 153 14.30 5.29 -4.05
C GLU A 153 13.68 4.40 -2.99
N GLY A 154 13.94 4.76 -1.73
CA GLY A 154 13.71 3.97 -0.53
C GLY A 154 12.41 3.22 -0.62
N GLN A 155 12.40 2.03 -0.08
CA GLN A 155 11.33 1.01 -0.17
C GLN A 155 10.10 1.58 -0.86
N GLN A 156 9.78 1.13 -2.08
CA GLN A 156 8.64 1.65 -2.83
C GLN A 156 7.39 1.31 -2.02
N THR A 157 7.10 2.15 -1.05
CA THR A 157 5.84 2.05 -0.34
C THR A 157 4.74 2.27 -1.37
N LEU A 158 3.68 1.50 -1.30
CA LEU A 158 2.51 1.63 -2.20
C LEU A 158 2.09 3.10 -2.33
N PHE A 159 2.21 3.88 -1.26
CA PHE A 159 1.92 5.32 -1.26
C PHE A 159 2.85 6.12 -2.17
N ARG A 160 4.14 5.81 -2.26
CA ARG A 160 5.06 6.52 -3.14
C ARG A 160 4.71 6.28 -4.62
N VAL A 161 4.31 5.05 -4.98
CA VAL A 161 3.85 4.74 -6.33
C VAL A 161 2.57 5.52 -6.66
N ILE A 162 1.60 5.56 -5.73
CA ILE A 162 0.36 6.31 -5.90
C ILE A 162 0.64 7.81 -6.11
N PHE A 163 1.52 8.41 -5.30
CA PHE A 163 1.83 9.84 -5.40
C PHE A 163 2.75 10.22 -6.57
N ARG A 164 3.47 9.26 -7.15
CA ARG A 164 4.32 9.47 -8.32
C ARG A 164 3.51 9.74 -9.59
N TYR A 165 2.36 9.07 -9.73
CA TYR A 165 1.49 9.24 -10.90
C TYR A 165 0.36 10.22 -10.59
N PRO A 166 0.26 11.37 -11.31
CA PRO A 166 -0.77 12.38 -11.06
C PRO A 166 -2.20 11.82 -11.05
N ALA A 167 -2.50 10.90 -11.97
CA ALA A 167 -3.80 10.25 -12.05
C ALA A 167 -4.15 9.44 -10.78
N LEU A 168 -3.19 8.64 -10.26
CA LEU A 168 -3.37 7.86 -9.04
C LEU A 168 -3.45 8.76 -7.80
N LYS A 169 -2.68 9.84 -7.75
CA LYS A 169 -2.75 10.85 -6.70
C LYS A 169 -4.16 11.46 -6.59
N TRP A 170 -4.73 11.88 -7.72
CA TRP A 170 -6.08 12.45 -7.73
C TRP A 170 -7.15 11.41 -7.39
N ALA A 171 -7.02 10.18 -7.89
CA ALA A 171 -7.91 9.08 -7.53
C ALA A 171 -7.90 8.81 -6.02
N TYR A 172 -6.73 8.79 -5.38
CA TYR A 172 -6.58 8.60 -3.95
C TYR A 172 -7.22 9.74 -3.15
N ILE A 173 -7.00 11.01 -3.55
CA ILE A 173 -7.60 12.18 -2.89
C ILE A 173 -9.13 12.11 -2.99
N LEU A 174 -9.69 11.79 -4.17
CA LEU A 174 -11.13 11.65 -4.36
C LEU A 174 -11.72 10.51 -3.54
N LEU A 175 -11.01 9.39 -3.42
CA LEU A 175 -11.44 8.27 -2.58
C LEU A 175 -11.51 8.67 -1.10
N ILE A 176 -10.49 9.35 -0.58
CA ILE A 176 -10.48 9.84 0.80
C ILE A 176 -11.61 10.85 1.03
N LEU A 177 -11.78 11.80 0.10
CA LEU A 177 -12.85 12.79 0.19
C LEU A 177 -14.23 12.12 0.17
N GLY A 178 -14.43 11.15 -0.72
CA GLY A 178 -15.66 10.36 -0.80
C GLY A 178 -15.93 9.57 0.49
N ALA A 179 -14.89 8.96 1.06
CA ALA A 179 -15.00 8.25 2.34
C ALA A 179 -15.40 9.18 3.49
N ILE A 180 -14.78 10.37 3.56
CA ILE A 180 -15.13 11.39 4.57
C ILE A 180 -16.59 11.83 4.41
N LEU A 181 -17.00 12.16 3.19
CA LEU A 181 -18.39 12.54 2.91
C LEU A 181 -19.35 11.41 3.26
N TYR A 182 -19.03 10.17 2.89
CA TYR A 182 -19.84 9.00 3.26
C TYR A 182 -20.01 8.88 4.77
N VAL A 183 -18.92 8.99 5.53
CA VAL A 183 -19.00 8.95 7.00
C VAL A 183 -19.84 10.10 7.55
N LEU A 184 -19.65 11.32 7.07
CA LEU A 184 -20.41 12.50 7.52
C LEU A 184 -21.90 12.35 7.27
N PHE A 185 -22.30 11.84 6.09
CA PHE A 185 -23.70 11.64 5.76
C PHE A 185 -24.30 10.40 6.44
N ARG A 186 -23.53 9.33 6.59
CA ARG A 186 -23.99 8.09 7.21
C ARG A 186 -24.07 8.17 8.74
N THR A 187 -23.31 9.07 9.35
CA THR A 187 -23.31 9.26 10.82
C THR A 187 -24.59 9.92 11.31
N LYS A 188 -25.41 10.52 10.42
CA LYS A 188 -26.74 10.97 10.78
C LYS A 188 -27.57 9.76 11.23
N ARG A 189 -27.94 9.76 12.50
CA ARG A 189 -28.77 8.73 13.13
C ARG A 189 -30.10 8.63 12.39
N GLU A 190 -30.28 7.62 11.56
CA GLU A 190 -31.57 7.31 10.98
C GLU A 190 -32.50 6.91 12.13
N GLN A 191 -33.46 7.79 12.45
CA GLN A 191 -34.53 7.41 13.35
C GLN A 191 -35.30 6.29 12.65
N ARG A 192 -35.53 5.19 13.36
CA ARG A 192 -36.44 4.15 12.87
C ARG A 192 -37.79 4.83 12.54
N PRO A 193 -38.35 4.66 11.34
CA PRO A 193 -39.67 5.14 11.05
C PRO A 193 -40.63 4.57 12.10
N ILE A 194 -41.30 5.46 12.82
CA ILE A 194 -42.31 5.06 13.80
C ILE A 194 -43.39 4.33 12.97
N PRO A 195 -43.67 3.05 13.21
CA PRO A 195 -44.72 2.36 12.48
C PRO A 195 -46.03 3.09 12.73
N GLU A 196 -46.77 3.47 11.67
CA GLU A 196 -48.10 4.02 11.78
C GLU A 196 -48.95 3.00 12.53
N ILE A 197 -49.36 3.36 13.75
CA ILE A 197 -50.30 2.57 14.53
C ILE A 197 -51.65 2.77 13.81
N ARG A 198 -52.07 1.77 13.05
CA ARG A 198 -53.42 1.78 12.46
C ARG A 198 -54.43 1.95 13.60
N PRO A 199 -55.36 2.91 13.48
CA PRO A 199 -56.38 3.05 14.50
C PRO A 199 -57.10 1.70 14.67
N LEU A 200 -57.41 1.37 15.92
CA LEU A 200 -58.12 0.13 16.23
C LEU A 200 -59.37 0.02 15.39
N GLU A 201 -59.42 -0.94 14.51
CA GLU A 201 -60.64 -1.22 13.73
C GLU A 201 -61.79 -1.51 14.69
N ASN A 202 -62.90 -0.83 14.48
CA ASN A 202 -64.05 -1.01 15.34
C ASN A 202 -64.70 -2.37 15.05
N ARG A 203 -64.18 -3.40 15.72
CA ARG A 203 -64.62 -4.80 15.57
C ARG A 203 -66.10 -4.96 15.82
N THR A 204 -66.71 -4.05 16.59
CA THR A 204 -68.14 -4.06 16.83
C THR A 204 -68.92 -3.73 15.54
N LEU A 205 -68.45 -2.77 14.73
CA LEU A 205 -69.05 -2.49 13.44
C LEU A 205 -68.91 -3.64 12.45
N GLU A 206 -67.75 -4.28 12.44
CA GLU A 206 -67.49 -5.46 11.62
C GLU A 206 -68.42 -6.62 12.04
N PHE A 207 -68.52 -6.89 13.33
CA PHE A 207 -69.42 -7.90 13.85
C PHE A 207 -70.88 -7.60 13.47
N VAL A 208 -71.36 -6.37 13.65
CA VAL A 208 -72.74 -5.98 13.28
C VAL A 208 -72.94 -6.15 11.78
N SER A 209 -71.95 -5.78 10.95
CA SER A 209 -72.04 -5.96 9.50
C SER A 209 -72.17 -7.44 9.12
N VAL A 210 -71.39 -8.32 9.74
CA VAL A 210 -71.43 -9.76 9.50
C VAL A 210 -72.81 -10.31 9.91
N VAL A 211 -73.29 -9.97 11.10
CA VAL A 211 -74.58 -10.41 11.61
C VAL A 211 -75.73 -9.90 10.71
N SER A 212 -75.67 -8.64 10.33
CA SER A 212 -76.66 -8.05 9.42
C SER A 212 -76.72 -8.75 8.06
N SER A 213 -75.54 -9.07 7.51
CA SER A 213 -75.44 -9.83 6.26
C SER A 213 -76.02 -11.23 6.35
N LEU A 214 -75.87 -11.85 7.48
CA LEU A 214 -76.41 -13.20 7.76
C LEU A 214 -77.88 -13.20 7.84
N TYR A 215 -78.50 -12.24 8.56
CA TYR A 215 -79.96 -12.04 8.60
C TYR A 215 -80.49 -11.68 7.23
N TYR A 216 -79.83 -10.84 6.45
CA TYR A 216 -80.24 -10.51 5.10
C TYR A 216 -80.26 -11.72 4.16
N LYS A 217 -79.28 -12.58 4.26
CA LYS A 217 -79.14 -13.83 3.47
C LYS A 217 -80.24 -14.83 3.81
N GLN A 218 -80.74 -14.88 5.08
CA GLN A 218 -81.76 -15.77 5.54
C GLN A 218 -83.16 -15.46 4.97
N ARG A 219 -83.33 -14.23 4.39
CA ARG A 219 -84.60 -13.72 3.78
C ARG A 219 -85.83 -13.79 4.68
N ASP A 220 -85.64 -13.97 5.99
CA ASP A 220 -86.72 -13.95 6.94
C ASP A 220 -87.01 -12.52 7.41
N HIS A 221 -87.63 -11.79 6.53
CA HIS A 221 -87.96 -10.38 6.77
C HIS A 221 -89.01 -10.22 7.87
N VAL A 222 -89.90 -11.24 8.07
CA VAL A 222 -90.92 -11.20 9.10
C VAL A 222 -90.32 -11.31 10.51
N ALA A 223 -89.37 -12.20 10.71
CA ALA A 223 -88.69 -12.29 11.98
C ALA A 223 -87.87 -11.00 12.32
N ILE A 224 -87.24 -10.36 11.31
CA ILE A 224 -86.55 -9.09 11.51
C ILE A 224 -87.52 -7.97 11.88
N ALA A 225 -88.70 -7.87 11.18
CA ALA A 225 -89.70 -6.88 11.47
C ALA A 225 -90.25 -7.07 12.90
N ASN A 226 -90.63 -8.28 13.29
CA ASN A 226 -91.09 -8.59 14.63
C ASN A 226 -90.09 -8.23 15.71
N LYS A 227 -88.76 -8.55 15.46
CA LYS A 227 -87.66 -8.18 16.38
C LYS A 227 -87.54 -6.66 16.53
N ARG A 228 -87.73 -5.92 15.46
CA ARG A 228 -87.66 -4.44 15.45
C ARG A 228 -88.86 -3.85 16.20
N ILE A 229 -90.06 -4.42 15.99
CA ILE A 229 -91.25 -4.00 16.68
C ILE A 229 -91.12 -4.27 18.20
N ASN A 230 -90.67 -5.44 18.57
CA ASN A 230 -90.47 -5.75 19.98
C ASN A 230 -89.43 -4.82 20.63
N SER A 231 -88.30 -4.54 19.93
CA SER A 231 -87.30 -3.61 20.44
C SER A 231 -87.87 -2.19 20.61
N PHE A 232 -88.71 -1.74 19.69
CA PHE A 232 -89.38 -0.44 19.79
C PHE A 232 -90.37 -0.44 20.97
N LEU A 233 -91.13 -1.49 21.16
CA LEU A 233 -92.07 -1.59 22.27
C LEU A 233 -91.32 -1.66 23.62
N GLU A 234 -90.14 -2.31 23.69
CA GLU A 234 -89.27 -2.27 24.87
C GLU A 234 -88.73 -0.85 25.16
N GLU A 235 -88.40 -0.10 24.12
CA GLU A 235 -87.92 1.26 24.25
C GLU A 235 -89.05 2.18 24.77
N VAL A 236 -90.26 2.05 24.24
CA VAL A 236 -91.45 2.73 24.73
C VAL A 236 -91.75 2.35 26.17
N ARG A 237 -91.66 1.11 26.53
CA ARG A 237 -91.85 0.61 27.90
C ARG A 237 -90.81 1.23 28.85
N TYR A 238 -89.58 1.34 28.40
CA TYR A 238 -88.48 1.87 29.22
C TYR A 238 -88.64 3.40 29.45
N TYR A 239 -88.84 4.12 28.39
CA TYR A 239 -88.86 5.57 28.49
C TYR A 239 -90.23 6.14 29.00
N TYR A 240 -91.34 5.56 28.56
CA TYR A 240 -92.68 6.08 28.89
C TYR A 240 -93.38 5.28 29.99
N LYS A 241 -92.74 4.15 30.40
CA LYS A 241 -93.32 3.28 31.45
C LYS A 241 -94.71 2.76 31.19
N LEU A 242 -95.13 2.65 29.92
CA LEU A 242 -96.40 2.12 29.47
C LEU A 242 -96.40 0.59 29.38
N ARG A 243 -97.52 -0.04 29.67
CA ARG A 243 -97.67 -1.49 29.46
C ARG A 243 -97.97 -1.76 27.99
N THR A 244 -97.01 -2.43 27.32
CA THR A 244 -97.14 -2.72 25.87
C THR A 244 -97.48 -4.18 25.62
N GLU A 245 -98.12 -4.88 26.60
CA GLU A 245 -98.49 -6.30 26.49
C GLU A 245 -99.73 -6.48 25.62
N GLU A 246 -100.70 -5.53 25.68
CA GLU A 246 -101.88 -5.50 24.85
C GLU A 246 -101.93 -4.13 24.15
N LEU A 247 -101.86 -4.15 22.82
CA LEU A 247 -101.93 -2.95 21.98
C LEU A 247 -103.40 -2.79 21.50
N ASP A 248 -104.23 -2.25 22.36
CA ASP A 248 -105.61 -1.95 22.03
C ASP A 248 -105.81 -0.48 21.64
N SER A 249 -107.02 -0.11 21.21
CA SER A 249 -107.33 1.23 20.81
C SER A 249 -107.12 2.27 21.91
N SER A 250 -107.10 1.90 23.16
CA SER A 250 -106.83 2.78 24.31
C SER A 250 -105.34 3.14 24.46
N PHE A 251 -104.41 2.39 23.83
CA PHE A 251 -102.99 2.68 23.81
C PHE A 251 -102.66 3.84 22.82
N ILE A 252 -103.49 4.05 21.82
CA ILE A 252 -103.27 5.07 20.78
C ILE A 252 -103.70 6.46 21.24
N ASP A 253 -104.65 6.50 22.22
CA ASP A 253 -105.20 7.75 22.75
C ASP A 253 -104.44 8.30 23.99
N LEU A 254 -103.30 7.69 24.34
CA LEU A 254 -102.41 8.11 25.40
C LEU A 254 -101.16 8.84 24.85
#